data_6c62e72fdcdf508faf09343083c40b6c
#
_entry.id   6c62e72fdcdf508faf09343083c40b6c
#
_cell.length_a   1.000
_cell.length_b   1.000
_cell.length_c   1.000
_cell.angle_alpha   90.00
_cell.angle_beta   90.00
_cell.angle_gamma   90.00
#
_symmetry.space_group_name_H-M   'P 1'
#
loop_
_entity.id
_entity.type
_entity.pdbx_description
1 polymer ?
#
loop_
_entity_poly.entity_id
_entity_poly.type
_entity_poly.pdbx_seq_one_letter_code
_entity_poly.pdbx_strand_id
1 'polypeptide(L)'
;MFALYTNTVSAHQLPLARELAARLGAENFRYVYETEPTGGNQETREREPWTMRADESGAAELLEDCEVLLAGGLRPTGLFERRVARGLKTLYQTERWFKPLGYLGSSPVPGSLRLLHPGYRRMARRFARLMESPSFQVLPIGPWAERDMKEVFRRFHAGAEFARALVPWGYYVAPGAAAARRVPSDGELKVLWVGRLLDWKRVDTVIDAVAKLRAGGDGLVSLTIVGDGPEKARLERRASRRGGAAVRFVPRVDIRRVRELMREHDIYVLASNAVEGWGAALSEAMEEGMVAFGTEEAGASAALLPEPRRFRSGDVAALARLIAGARGMAPSPMPPDFTAAGAAERMLAVAERMKGEPR
;
A
#
# COMPACT_ATOMS: atom_id res chain seq x y z
N MET A 1 -21.84 4.32 16.06
CA MET A 1 -21.44 4.93 14.78
C MET A 1 -19.93 4.70 14.57
N PHE A 2 -19.54 4.19 13.40
CA PHE A 2 -18.16 4.03 12.96
C PHE A 2 -17.85 5.03 11.83
N ALA A 3 -16.77 5.79 11.95
CA ALA A 3 -16.34 6.71 10.90
C ALA A 3 -14.97 6.33 10.34
N LEU A 4 -14.84 6.29 9.01
CA LEU A 4 -13.58 6.27 8.29
C LEU A 4 -13.28 7.70 7.82
N TYR A 5 -12.11 8.25 8.18
CA TYR A 5 -11.73 9.62 7.83
C TYR A 5 -10.41 9.68 7.10
N THR A 6 -10.41 10.22 5.88
CA THR A 6 -9.20 10.33 5.04
C THR A 6 -9.14 11.67 4.31
N ASN A 7 -7.98 11.97 3.73
CA ASN A 7 -7.81 13.18 2.91
C ASN A 7 -8.62 13.14 1.59
N THR A 8 -8.85 11.95 1.02
CA THR A 8 -9.63 11.78 -0.21
C THR A 8 -10.16 10.35 -0.30
N VAL A 9 -11.25 10.15 -1.01
CA VAL A 9 -11.73 8.79 -1.34
C VAL A 9 -10.74 8.13 -2.29
N SER A 10 -10.26 6.97 -1.91
CA SER A 10 -9.24 6.23 -2.66
C SER A 10 -9.76 4.85 -3.08
N ALA A 11 -9.45 4.42 -4.30
CA ALA A 11 -9.78 3.09 -4.80
C ALA A 11 -9.25 1.96 -3.89
N HIS A 12 -8.18 2.22 -3.12
CA HIS A 12 -7.59 1.27 -2.17
C HIS A 12 -8.30 1.25 -0.80
N GLN A 13 -9.15 2.23 -0.51
CA GLN A 13 -9.94 2.31 0.73
C GLN A 13 -11.38 1.84 0.54
N LEU A 14 -11.91 2.00 -0.69
CA LEU A 14 -13.30 1.65 -1.01
C LEU A 14 -13.65 0.18 -0.72
N PRO A 15 -12.83 -0.83 -1.03
CA PRO A 15 -13.17 -2.22 -0.73
C PRO A 15 -13.38 -2.45 0.76
N LEU A 16 -12.49 -1.91 1.61
CA LEU A 16 -12.64 -1.97 3.07
C LEU A 16 -13.87 -1.19 3.54
N ALA A 17 -14.11 0.01 3.01
CA ALA A 17 -15.26 0.83 3.37
C ALA A 17 -16.59 0.14 3.03
N ARG A 18 -16.70 -0.51 1.87
CA ARG A 18 -17.87 -1.30 1.46
C ARG A 18 -18.13 -2.49 2.41
N GLU A 19 -17.09 -3.20 2.79
CA GLU A 19 -17.19 -4.30 3.77
C GLU A 19 -17.64 -3.81 5.15
N LEU A 20 -17.10 -2.68 5.62
CA LEU A 20 -17.52 -2.08 6.89
C LEU A 20 -18.97 -1.61 6.83
N ALA A 21 -19.37 -0.93 5.76
CA ALA A 21 -20.76 -0.49 5.57
C ALA A 21 -21.74 -1.67 5.50
N ALA A 22 -21.36 -2.76 4.84
CA ALA A 22 -22.18 -3.96 4.74
C ALA A 22 -22.35 -4.67 6.09
N ARG A 23 -21.30 -4.71 6.92
CA ARG A 23 -21.34 -5.39 8.23
C ARG A 23 -22.01 -4.57 9.34
N LEU A 24 -21.87 -3.24 9.30
CA LEU A 24 -22.37 -2.33 10.33
C LEU A 24 -23.77 -1.80 10.01
N GLY A 25 -24.18 -1.85 8.75
CA GLY A 25 -25.32 -1.12 8.22
C GLY A 25 -24.92 0.29 7.78
N ALA A 26 -25.47 0.74 6.65
CA ALA A 26 -25.15 2.04 6.06
C ALA A 26 -25.51 3.24 6.98
N GLU A 27 -26.46 3.06 7.89
CA GLU A 27 -26.84 4.05 8.91
C GLU A 27 -25.78 4.18 10.02
N ASN A 28 -25.01 3.13 10.31
CA ASN A 28 -24.00 3.07 11.37
C ASN A 28 -22.58 3.31 10.89
N PHE A 29 -22.39 3.56 9.60
CA PHE A 29 -21.09 3.79 8.98
C PHE A 29 -21.05 5.09 8.18
N ARG A 30 -19.93 5.84 8.27
CA ARG A 30 -19.66 7.00 7.41
C ARG A 30 -18.20 7.00 6.95
N TYR A 31 -18.00 7.34 5.67
CA TYR A 31 -16.69 7.63 5.10
C TYR A 31 -16.57 9.12 4.86
N VAL A 32 -15.86 9.81 5.75
CA VAL A 32 -15.63 11.25 5.67
C VAL A 32 -14.32 11.53 4.93
N TYR A 33 -14.31 12.49 4.02
CA TYR A 33 -13.13 12.86 3.24
C TYR A 33 -13.01 14.37 3.07
N GLU A 34 -11.75 14.89 2.96
CA GLU A 34 -11.49 16.35 2.87
C GLU A 34 -11.61 16.89 1.45
N THR A 35 -11.06 16.17 0.47
CA THR A 35 -10.96 16.64 -0.92
C THR A 35 -11.50 15.64 -1.90
N GLU A 36 -12.14 16.14 -2.96
CA GLU A 36 -12.61 15.29 -4.06
C GLU A 36 -11.45 14.50 -4.69
N PRO A 37 -11.71 13.27 -5.14
CA PRO A 37 -10.69 12.46 -5.80
C PRO A 37 -10.16 13.15 -7.05
N THR A 38 -8.87 13.45 -7.08
CA THR A 38 -8.20 13.98 -8.27
C THR A 38 -7.72 12.82 -9.14
N GLY A 39 -8.32 12.64 -10.32
CA GLY A 39 -7.87 11.64 -11.29
C GLY A 39 -9.01 10.78 -11.85
N GLY A 40 -8.73 10.09 -12.96
CA GLY A 40 -9.72 9.44 -13.81
C GLY A 40 -10.35 8.14 -13.30
N ASN A 41 -10.36 7.87 -12.00
CA ASN A 41 -10.99 6.68 -11.45
C ASN A 41 -12.49 6.91 -11.27
N GLN A 42 -13.27 6.32 -12.17
CA GLN A 42 -14.73 6.44 -12.16
C GLN A 42 -15.36 5.88 -10.88
N GLU A 43 -14.78 4.80 -10.31
CA GLU A 43 -15.23 4.18 -9.06
C GLU A 43 -15.15 5.12 -7.84
N THR A 44 -14.19 6.05 -7.82
CA THR A 44 -14.05 7.02 -6.73
C THR A 44 -14.95 8.24 -6.90
N ARG A 45 -15.62 8.39 -8.06
CA ARG A 45 -16.56 9.48 -8.38
C ARG A 45 -18.01 9.12 -8.06
N GLU A 46 -18.34 7.83 -8.04
CA GLU A 46 -19.66 7.36 -7.62
C GLU A 46 -19.77 7.52 -6.11
N ARG A 47 -20.62 8.45 -5.67
CA ARG A 47 -20.85 8.65 -4.24
C ARG A 47 -21.71 7.53 -3.70
N GLU A 48 -21.13 6.77 -2.79
CA GLU A 48 -21.89 5.82 -1.98
C GLU A 48 -22.74 6.60 -0.94
N PRO A 49 -23.92 6.11 -0.55
CA PRO A 49 -24.83 6.85 0.34
C PRO A 49 -24.25 7.13 1.74
N TRP A 50 -23.22 6.41 2.12
CA TRP A 50 -22.50 6.58 3.38
C TRP A 50 -21.25 7.45 3.27
N THR A 51 -20.97 8.06 2.11
CA THR A 51 -19.86 9.02 1.94
C THR A 51 -20.31 10.44 2.30
N MET A 52 -19.40 11.22 2.91
CA MET A 52 -19.64 12.58 3.36
C MET A 52 -18.37 13.42 3.22
N ARG A 53 -18.47 14.66 2.76
CA ARG A 53 -17.34 15.58 2.78
C ARG A 53 -17.15 16.16 4.19
N ALA A 54 -15.91 16.47 4.53
CA ALA A 54 -15.57 17.01 5.86
C ALA A 54 -16.12 18.43 6.09
N ASP A 55 -16.47 19.17 5.01
CA ASP A 55 -17.11 20.51 5.08
C ASP A 55 -18.64 20.45 5.06
N GLU A 56 -19.25 19.30 4.93
CA GLU A 56 -20.71 19.13 5.04
C GLU A 56 -21.18 19.29 6.51
N SER A 57 -22.40 19.81 6.66
CA SER A 57 -23.01 20.01 7.98
C SER A 57 -23.05 18.70 8.78
N GLY A 58 -22.62 18.77 10.05
CA GLY A 58 -22.57 17.61 10.95
C GLY A 58 -21.33 16.73 10.82
N ALA A 59 -20.46 16.92 9.80
CA ALA A 59 -19.25 16.09 9.64
C ALA A 59 -18.26 16.29 10.79
N ALA A 60 -18.06 17.51 11.22
CA ALA A 60 -17.15 17.82 12.33
C ALA A 60 -17.64 17.19 13.65
N GLU A 61 -18.92 17.32 13.97
CA GLU A 61 -19.55 16.71 15.15
C GLU A 61 -19.47 15.19 15.08
N LEU A 62 -19.77 14.60 13.92
CA LEU A 62 -19.63 13.17 13.70
C LEU A 62 -18.22 12.65 14.02
N LEU A 63 -17.17 13.34 13.52
CA LEU A 63 -15.79 12.96 13.75
C LEU A 63 -15.36 13.10 15.23
N GLU A 64 -15.92 14.07 15.93
CA GLU A 64 -15.67 14.27 17.38
C GLU A 64 -16.38 13.19 18.22
N ASP A 65 -17.60 12.77 17.85
CA ASP A 65 -18.53 12.04 18.73
C ASP A 65 -18.75 10.60 18.32
N CYS A 66 -18.35 10.16 17.11
CA CYS A 66 -18.51 8.75 16.72
C CYS A 66 -17.80 7.81 17.70
N GLU A 67 -18.37 6.64 17.94
CA GLU A 67 -17.81 5.65 18.86
C GLU A 67 -16.42 5.20 18.43
N VAL A 68 -16.24 4.90 17.14
CA VAL A 68 -14.98 4.46 16.56
C VAL A 68 -14.62 5.36 15.38
N LEU A 69 -13.43 5.95 15.43
CA LEU A 69 -12.83 6.68 14.32
C LEU A 69 -11.65 5.89 13.76
N LEU A 70 -11.69 5.55 12.48
CA LEU A 70 -10.53 5.12 11.70
C LEU A 70 -10.04 6.29 10.84
N ALA A 71 -8.85 6.82 11.14
CA ALA A 71 -8.26 7.91 10.36
C ALA A 71 -7.04 7.43 9.57
N GLY A 72 -6.90 7.88 8.32
CA GLY A 72 -5.77 7.54 7.44
C GLY A 72 -5.36 8.69 6.53
N GLY A 73 -4.09 8.73 6.13
CA GLY A 73 -3.56 9.77 5.24
C GLY A 73 -3.43 11.16 5.87
N LEU A 74 -3.88 11.34 7.10
CA LEU A 74 -3.85 12.59 7.86
C LEU A 74 -2.69 12.56 8.87
N ARG A 75 -2.28 13.75 9.32
CA ARG A 75 -1.33 13.87 10.43
C ARG A 75 -2.07 13.93 11.76
N PRO A 76 -1.46 13.49 12.87
CA PRO A 76 -2.05 13.64 14.20
C PRO A 76 -2.49 15.07 14.44
N THR A 77 -3.75 15.26 14.71
CA THR A 77 -4.40 16.57 14.87
C THR A 77 -4.95 16.73 16.28
N GLY A 78 -5.40 17.91 16.63
CA GLY A 78 -6.15 18.15 17.87
C GLY A 78 -7.38 17.26 18.00
N LEU A 79 -7.97 16.80 16.90
CA LEU A 79 -9.07 15.84 16.91
C LEU A 79 -8.70 14.56 17.68
N PHE A 80 -7.54 13.94 17.36
CA PHE A 80 -7.12 12.72 18.05
C PHE A 80 -6.93 12.93 19.56
N GLU A 81 -6.31 14.06 19.94
CA GLU A 81 -6.09 14.40 21.35
C GLU A 81 -7.41 14.61 22.10
N ARG A 82 -8.36 15.33 21.50
CA ARG A 82 -9.69 15.53 22.12
C ARG A 82 -10.45 14.23 22.28
N ARG A 83 -10.44 13.38 21.26
CA ARG A 83 -11.10 12.08 21.31
C ARG A 83 -10.49 11.15 22.36
N VAL A 84 -9.16 11.07 22.39
CA VAL A 84 -8.41 10.26 23.37
C VAL A 84 -8.66 10.76 24.80
N ALA A 85 -8.71 12.07 25.02
CA ALA A 85 -9.04 12.64 26.35
C ALA A 85 -10.45 12.27 26.83
N ARG A 86 -11.37 11.99 25.90
CA ARG A 86 -12.74 11.52 26.17
C ARG A 86 -12.87 10.00 26.19
N GLY A 87 -11.79 9.26 26.01
CA GLY A 87 -11.81 7.79 25.94
C GLY A 87 -12.43 7.23 24.66
N LEU A 88 -12.64 8.03 23.60
CA LEU A 88 -13.26 7.59 22.36
C LEU A 88 -12.27 6.82 21.48
N LYS A 89 -12.70 5.66 21.01
CA LYS A 89 -11.87 4.74 20.23
C LYS A 89 -11.38 5.40 18.94
N THR A 90 -10.06 5.49 18.78
CA THR A 90 -9.41 6.13 17.65
C THR A 90 -8.35 5.22 17.06
N LEU A 91 -8.56 4.79 15.84
CA LEU A 91 -7.66 3.97 15.04
C LEU A 91 -6.92 4.87 14.05
N TYR A 92 -5.61 4.76 13.98
CA TYR A 92 -4.80 5.56 13.06
C TYR A 92 -4.02 4.70 12.08
N GLN A 93 -4.40 4.74 10.83
CA GLN A 93 -3.72 4.08 9.74
C GLN A 93 -2.60 4.98 9.19
N THR A 94 -1.37 4.47 9.15
CA THR A 94 -0.22 5.25 8.70
C THR A 94 0.75 4.47 7.83
N GLU A 95 1.28 5.15 6.79
CA GLU A 95 2.46 4.69 6.06
C GLU A 95 3.75 4.97 6.82
N ARG A 96 4.88 4.56 6.25
CA ARG A 96 6.22 4.84 6.77
C ARG A 96 6.45 6.32 7.05
N TRP A 97 6.91 6.63 8.25
CA TRP A 97 7.36 7.97 8.64
C TRP A 97 8.81 8.23 8.27
N PHE A 98 9.65 7.20 8.33
CA PHE A 98 11.09 7.29 8.10
C PHE A 98 11.48 6.77 6.72
N LYS A 99 10.72 7.15 5.68
CA LYS A 99 11.16 6.94 4.29
C LYS A 99 12.55 7.55 4.11
N PRO A 100 13.48 6.89 3.38
CA PRO A 100 14.80 7.45 3.11
C PRO A 100 14.74 8.91 2.66
N LEU A 101 15.71 9.71 3.11
CA LEU A 101 15.85 11.11 2.67
C LEU A 101 16.41 11.22 1.27
N GLY A 102 17.10 10.17 0.82
CA GLY A 102 17.77 10.05 -0.47
C GLY A 102 18.66 8.82 -0.45
N TYR A 103 19.54 8.71 -1.43
CA TYR A 103 20.52 7.64 -1.53
C TYR A 103 21.93 8.22 -1.73
N LEU A 104 22.92 7.61 -1.09
CA LEU A 104 24.34 7.81 -1.34
C LEU A 104 24.86 6.54 -2.02
N GLY A 105 24.96 6.57 -3.34
CA GLY A 105 25.14 5.36 -4.15
C GLY A 105 23.94 4.41 -3.99
N SER A 106 24.16 3.17 -3.57
CA SER A 106 23.11 2.19 -3.29
C SER A 106 22.57 2.24 -1.84
N SER A 107 23.19 3.02 -0.94
CA SER A 107 22.83 3.08 0.47
C SER A 107 21.77 4.14 0.76
N PRO A 108 20.63 3.79 1.40
CA PRO A 108 19.61 4.75 1.75
C PRO A 108 20.06 5.65 2.92
N VAL A 109 19.87 6.96 2.78
CA VAL A 109 20.06 7.90 3.88
C VAL A 109 18.92 7.75 4.90
N PRO A 110 19.22 7.48 6.19
CA PRO A 110 18.20 7.17 7.17
C PRO A 110 17.12 8.24 7.32
N GLY A 111 15.87 7.87 7.11
CA GLY A 111 14.73 8.79 7.26
C GLY A 111 14.50 9.27 8.69
N SER A 112 15.01 8.53 9.69
CA SER A 112 14.97 8.91 11.11
C SER A 112 15.75 10.21 11.43
N LEU A 113 16.65 10.64 10.55
CA LEU A 113 17.32 11.95 10.67
C LEU A 113 16.31 13.12 10.68
N ARG A 114 15.08 12.93 10.17
CA ARG A 114 14.00 13.93 10.31
C ARG A 114 13.72 14.30 11.78
N LEU A 115 14.01 13.40 12.72
CA LEU A 115 13.84 13.66 14.16
C LEU A 115 14.83 14.71 14.71
N LEU A 116 15.85 15.08 13.94
CA LEU A 116 16.72 16.24 14.27
C LEU A 116 15.96 17.56 14.08
N HIS A 117 14.96 17.60 13.20
CA HIS A 117 14.14 18.80 13.01
C HIS A 117 13.14 18.99 14.17
N PRO A 118 13.13 20.15 14.85
CA PRO A 118 12.33 20.35 16.06
C PRO A 118 10.82 20.12 15.87
N GLY A 119 10.27 20.55 14.74
CA GLY A 119 8.84 20.35 14.41
C GLY A 119 8.48 18.88 14.24
N TYR A 120 9.33 18.10 13.56
CA TYR A 120 9.13 16.69 13.38
C TYR A 120 9.25 15.91 14.70
N ARG A 121 10.23 16.31 15.54
CA ARG A 121 10.42 15.75 16.87
C ARG A 121 9.24 16.03 17.80
N ARG A 122 8.67 17.26 17.73
CA ARG A 122 7.47 17.63 18.50
C ARG A 122 6.27 16.78 18.09
N MET A 123 6.05 16.61 16.80
CA MET A 123 4.99 15.76 16.25
C MET A 123 5.16 14.30 16.72
N ALA A 124 6.35 13.75 16.63
CA ALA A 124 6.62 12.39 17.06
C ALA A 124 6.38 12.17 18.56
N ARG A 125 6.75 13.15 19.42
CA ARG A 125 6.44 13.10 20.85
C ARG A 125 4.95 13.14 21.14
N ARG A 126 4.21 14.00 20.44
CA ARG A 126 2.74 14.07 20.55
C ARG A 126 2.11 12.73 20.22
N PHE A 127 2.57 12.14 19.15
CA PHE A 127 2.08 10.85 18.68
C PHE A 127 2.42 9.72 19.67
N ALA A 128 3.62 9.70 20.20
CA ALA A 128 4.01 8.71 21.21
C ALA A 128 3.09 8.76 22.44
N ARG A 129 2.70 9.96 22.89
CA ARG A 129 1.73 10.13 24.00
C ARG A 129 0.34 9.58 23.68
N LEU A 130 -0.14 9.78 22.43
CA LEU A 130 -1.41 9.17 22.02
C LEU A 130 -1.35 7.66 22.09
N MET A 131 -0.21 7.06 21.68
CA MET A 131 -0.03 5.60 21.69
C MET A 131 -0.02 4.97 23.09
N GLU A 132 0.11 5.77 24.16
CA GLU A 132 -0.03 5.30 25.55
C GLU A 132 -1.50 5.02 25.94
N SER A 133 -2.44 5.66 25.25
CA SER A 133 -3.86 5.54 25.60
C SER A 133 -4.47 4.21 25.16
N PRO A 134 -5.30 3.57 26.02
CA PRO A 134 -6.06 2.39 25.64
C PRO A 134 -7.10 2.64 24.54
N SER A 135 -7.51 3.90 24.36
CA SER A 135 -8.47 4.30 23.34
C SER A 135 -7.81 4.69 22.01
N PHE A 136 -6.47 4.58 21.88
CA PHE A 136 -5.75 4.89 20.65
C PHE A 136 -4.95 3.69 20.14
N GLN A 137 -5.16 3.31 18.89
CA GLN A 137 -4.48 2.19 18.25
C GLN A 137 -3.88 2.63 16.91
N VAL A 138 -2.60 2.29 16.67
CA VAL A 138 -1.95 2.49 15.38
C VAL A 138 -2.09 1.25 14.51
N LEU A 139 -2.41 1.46 13.24
CA LEU A 139 -2.50 0.46 12.18
C LEU A 139 -1.41 0.77 11.13
N PRO A 140 -0.18 0.28 11.31
CA PRO A 140 0.92 0.56 10.40
C PRO A 140 0.73 -0.19 9.07
N ILE A 141 0.82 0.54 7.96
CA ILE A 141 0.74 -0.04 6.62
C ILE A 141 2.07 -0.70 6.27
N GLY A 142 2.13 -2.00 6.50
CA GLY A 142 3.28 -2.85 6.25
C GLY A 142 4.36 -2.81 7.34
N PRO A 143 5.32 -3.75 7.26
CA PRO A 143 6.32 -3.98 8.33
C PRO A 143 7.27 -2.80 8.54
N TRP A 144 7.52 -2.02 7.52
CA TRP A 144 8.39 -0.85 7.62
C TRP A 144 7.73 0.31 8.37
N ALA A 145 6.40 0.51 8.21
CA ALA A 145 5.65 1.47 9.00
C ALA A 145 5.56 1.03 10.47
N GLU A 146 5.38 -0.26 10.71
CA GLU A 146 5.42 -0.86 12.05
C GLU A 146 6.76 -0.58 12.75
N ARG A 147 7.87 -0.83 12.07
CA ARG A 147 9.21 -0.54 12.59
C ARG A 147 9.39 0.95 12.92
N ASP A 148 8.91 1.83 12.03
CA ASP A 148 8.99 3.27 12.25
C ASP A 148 8.17 3.70 13.48
N MET A 149 6.98 3.13 13.69
CA MET A 149 6.14 3.42 14.86
C MET A 149 6.75 2.89 16.16
N LYS A 150 7.30 1.69 16.16
CA LYS A 150 8.06 1.14 17.29
C LYS A 150 9.25 2.04 17.64
N GLU A 151 9.97 2.58 16.66
CA GLU A 151 11.07 3.50 16.88
C GLU A 151 10.60 4.85 17.48
N VAL A 152 9.48 5.40 16.99
CA VAL A 152 8.88 6.63 17.57
C VAL A 152 8.54 6.40 19.03
N PHE A 153 7.83 5.33 19.34
CA PHE A 153 7.44 5.00 20.70
C PHE A 153 8.65 4.81 21.61
N ARG A 154 9.57 3.92 21.24
CA ARG A 154 10.79 3.64 22.02
C ARG A 154 11.61 4.91 22.33
N ARG A 155 11.66 5.86 21.40
CA ARG A 155 12.51 7.05 21.52
C ARG A 155 11.90 8.15 22.39
N PHE A 156 10.59 8.23 22.50
CA PHE A 156 9.90 9.30 23.20
C PHE A 156 9.08 8.84 24.39
N HIS A 157 9.06 7.55 24.64
CA HIS A 157 8.36 6.94 25.74
C HIS A 157 9.25 5.92 26.44
N ALA A 158 9.90 6.28 27.54
CA ALA A 158 10.75 5.38 28.30
C ALA A 158 9.91 4.63 29.36
N GLY A 159 9.84 3.30 29.25
CA GLY A 159 9.38 2.42 30.34
C GLY A 159 7.94 1.93 30.27
N ALA A 160 7.12 2.31 29.28
CA ALA A 160 5.86 1.61 29.07
C ALA A 160 6.05 0.44 28.12
N GLU A 161 5.44 -0.68 28.45
CA GLU A 161 5.30 -1.75 27.48
C GLU A 161 4.52 -1.22 26.27
N PHE A 162 5.12 -1.32 25.12
CA PHE A 162 4.43 -1.19 23.83
C PHE A 162 3.55 -2.44 23.65
N ALA A 163 2.72 -2.66 24.68
CA ALA A 163 1.97 -3.90 24.89
C ALA A 163 0.72 -4.01 24.03
N ARG A 164 0.41 -2.93 23.27
CA ARG A 164 -0.75 -3.00 22.38
C ARG A 164 -0.23 -3.22 20.98
N ALA A 165 -0.31 -4.47 20.62
CA ALA A 165 0.12 -4.98 19.35
C ALA A 165 -0.30 -4.03 18.23
N LEU A 166 0.70 -3.41 17.57
CA LEU A 166 0.49 -2.84 16.26
C LEU A 166 -0.12 -3.95 15.41
N VAL A 167 -1.32 -3.72 14.96
CA VAL A 167 -1.98 -4.66 14.08
C VAL A 167 -1.40 -4.45 12.69
N PRO A 168 -0.68 -5.44 12.11
CA PRO A 168 -0.17 -5.32 10.74
C PRO A 168 -1.31 -4.95 9.81
N TRP A 169 -1.09 -3.93 9.01
CA TRP A 169 -2.11 -3.36 8.14
C TRP A 169 -1.59 -3.22 6.72
N GLY A 170 -2.48 -3.04 5.75
CA GLY A 170 -2.13 -2.88 4.34
C GLY A 170 -3.13 -1.99 3.61
N TYR A 171 -3.02 -1.94 2.29
CA TYR A 171 -4.09 -1.51 1.42
C TYR A 171 -4.83 -2.73 0.90
N TYR A 172 -6.14 -2.70 0.93
CA TYR A 172 -7.02 -3.81 0.57
C TYR A 172 -7.63 -3.58 -0.79
N VAL A 173 -7.84 -4.67 -1.51
CA VAL A 173 -8.41 -4.65 -2.84
C VAL A 173 -9.69 -5.48 -2.86
N ALA A 174 -10.60 -5.16 -3.77
CA ALA A 174 -11.76 -5.98 -3.99
C ALA A 174 -11.32 -7.36 -4.49
N PRO A 175 -12.07 -8.43 -4.16
CA PRO A 175 -11.77 -9.76 -4.66
C PRO A 175 -11.60 -9.77 -6.19
N GLY A 176 -10.56 -10.45 -6.66
CA GLY A 176 -10.31 -10.60 -8.08
C GLY A 176 -11.31 -11.54 -8.74
N ALA A 177 -11.55 -11.33 -10.03
CA ALA A 177 -12.44 -12.19 -10.82
C ALA A 177 -11.74 -13.42 -11.41
N ALA A 178 -10.41 -13.50 -11.32
CA ALA A 178 -9.63 -14.55 -11.97
C ALA A 178 -9.47 -15.77 -11.06
N ALA A 179 -9.74 -16.95 -11.64
CA ALA A 179 -9.27 -18.19 -11.04
C ALA A 179 -7.74 -18.22 -11.02
N ALA A 180 -7.15 -18.81 -9.99
CA ALA A 180 -5.71 -18.98 -9.89
C ALA A 180 -5.17 -19.71 -11.14
N ARG A 181 -4.37 -19.02 -11.94
CA ARG A 181 -3.80 -19.51 -13.19
C ARG A 181 -2.31 -19.76 -13.03
N ARG A 182 -1.84 -20.96 -13.32
CA ARG A 182 -0.40 -21.23 -13.39
C ARG A 182 0.23 -20.50 -14.58
N VAL A 183 1.43 -20.00 -14.38
CA VAL A 183 2.25 -19.51 -15.48
C VAL A 183 2.47 -20.66 -16.48
N PRO A 184 2.35 -20.45 -17.80
CA PRO A 184 2.61 -21.48 -18.79
C PRO A 184 3.99 -22.13 -18.62
N SER A 185 4.07 -23.43 -18.79
CA SER A 185 5.35 -24.16 -18.75
C SER A 185 6.20 -23.90 -20.00
N ASP A 186 5.54 -23.57 -21.09
CA ASP A 186 6.10 -23.25 -22.40
C ASP A 186 5.49 -21.98 -22.96
N GLY A 187 6.01 -21.49 -24.08
CA GLY A 187 5.52 -20.27 -24.71
C GLY A 187 6.07 -18.98 -24.10
N GLU A 188 5.42 -17.88 -24.42
CA GLU A 188 5.84 -16.54 -24.01
C GLU A 188 5.48 -16.25 -22.53
N LEU A 189 6.44 -15.73 -21.76
CA LEU A 189 6.21 -15.15 -20.44
C LEU A 189 5.87 -13.66 -20.58
N LYS A 190 4.68 -13.29 -20.14
CA LYS A 190 4.17 -11.93 -20.22
C LYS A 190 4.33 -11.22 -18.86
N VAL A 191 5.31 -10.34 -18.77
CA VAL A 191 5.58 -9.55 -17.56
C VAL A 191 4.83 -8.24 -17.62
N LEU A 192 4.18 -7.86 -16.52
CA LEU A 192 3.47 -6.59 -16.35
C LEU A 192 4.11 -5.75 -15.25
N TRP A 193 4.22 -4.46 -15.52
CA TRP A 193 4.48 -3.43 -14.53
C TRP A 193 3.42 -2.32 -14.63
N VAL A 194 2.89 -1.85 -13.51
CA VAL A 194 1.84 -0.80 -13.46
C VAL A 194 2.20 0.25 -12.43
N GLY A 195 2.11 1.53 -12.79
CA GLY A 195 2.26 2.62 -11.84
C GLY A 195 2.70 3.95 -12.45
N ARG A 196 2.96 4.94 -11.59
CA ARG A 196 3.59 6.20 -12.02
C ARG A 196 5.06 5.97 -12.33
N LEU A 197 5.53 6.47 -13.46
CA LEU A 197 6.92 6.35 -13.89
C LEU A 197 7.81 7.37 -13.14
N LEU A 198 8.20 6.97 -11.93
CA LEU A 198 9.04 7.73 -11.00
C LEU A 198 10.38 7.00 -10.81
N ASP A 199 11.45 7.72 -10.54
CA ASP A 199 12.80 7.16 -10.40
C ASP A 199 12.84 6.03 -9.35
N TRP A 200 12.26 6.25 -8.17
CA TRP A 200 12.25 5.28 -7.09
C TRP A 200 11.38 4.02 -7.34
N LYS A 201 10.58 4.02 -8.40
CA LYS A 201 9.82 2.83 -8.86
C LYS A 201 10.70 1.82 -9.59
N ARG A 202 11.91 2.20 -9.97
CA ARG A 202 12.96 1.35 -10.53
C ARG A 202 12.50 0.46 -11.70
N VAL A 203 11.69 1.01 -12.59
CA VAL A 203 11.23 0.31 -13.81
C VAL A 203 12.39 -0.08 -14.73
N ASP A 204 13.49 0.67 -14.65
CA ASP A 204 14.76 0.35 -15.31
C ASP A 204 15.28 -1.06 -14.96
N THR A 205 15.12 -1.51 -13.71
CA THR A 205 15.51 -2.86 -13.28
C THR A 205 14.70 -3.94 -14.00
N VAL A 206 13.40 -3.70 -14.22
CA VAL A 206 12.52 -4.65 -14.92
C VAL A 206 12.87 -4.74 -16.41
N ILE A 207 13.10 -3.59 -17.05
CA ILE A 207 13.55 -3.51 -18.44
C ILE A 207 14.87 -4.29 -18.64
N ASP A 208 15.83 -4.07 -17.75
CA ASP A 208 17.14 -4.72 -17.85
C ASP A 208 17.07 -6.23 -17.59
N ALA A 209 16.20 -6.66 -16.68
CA ALA A 209 16.01 -8.10 -16.39
C ALA A 209 15.44 -8.82 -17.61
N VAL A 210 14.41 -8.26 -18.25
CA VAL A 210 13.83 -8.82 -19.48
C VAL A 210 14.85 -8.81 -20.61
N ALA A 211 15.59 -7.72 -20.80
CA ALA A 211 16.63 -7.62 -21.79
C ALA A 211 17.76 -8.67 -21.58
N LYS A 212 18.15 -8.90 -20.31
CA LYS A 212 19.13 -9.92 -19.94
C LYS A 212 18.66 -11.35 -20.30
N LEU A 213 17.42 -11.68 -20.03
CA LEU A 213 16.84 -12.99 -20.37
C LEU A 213 16.86 -13.22 -21.89
N ARG A 214 16.43 -12.24 -22.67
CA ARG A 214 16.43 -12.34 -24.13
C ARG A 214 17.83 -12.47 -24.72
N ALA A 215 18.80 -11.73 -24.19
CA ALA A 215 20.19 -11.86 -24.60
C ALA A 215 20.79 -13.23 -24.22
N GLY A 216 20.28 -13.87 -23.19
CA GLY A 216 20.65 -15.23 -22.76
C GLY A 216 19.95 -16.36 -23.51
N GLY A 217 19.15 -16.05 -24.53
CA GLY A 217 18.47 -17.03 -25.38
C GLY A 217 16.99 -17.30 -25.03
N ASP A 218 16.45 -16.74 -23.93
CA ASP A 218 15.01 -16.79 -23.64
C ASP A 218 14.28 -15.69 -24.43
N GLY A 219 14.12 -15.92 -25.72
CA GLY A 219 13.42 -15.00 -26.65
C GLY A 219 11.92 -14.84 -26.36
N LEU A 220 11.35 -15.68 -25.52
CA LEU A 220 9.91 -15.77 -25.26
C LEU A 220 9.52 -15.02 -23.96
N VAL A 221 10.13 -13.86 -23.71
CA VAL A 221 9.76 -12.98 -22.59
C VAL A 221 9.42 -11.59 -23.11
N SER A 222 8.25 -11.05 -22.74
CA SER A 222 7.84 -9.68 -23.05
C SER A 222 7.50 -8.89 -21.78
N LEU A 223 7.55 -7.56 -21.88
CA LEU A 223 7.23 -6.63 -20.80
C LEU A 223 6.22 -5.58 -21.26
N THR A 224 5.12 -5.47 -20.56
CA THR A 224 4.19 -4.35 -20.70
C THR A 224 4.35 -3.40 -19.50
N ILE A 225 4.61 -2.13 -19.78
CA ILE A 225 4.72 -1.05 -18.79
C ILE A 225 3.52 -0.14 -18.93
N VAL A 226 2.67 -0.07 -17.90
CA VAL A 226 1.44 0.72 -17.89
C VAL A 226 1.60 1.92 -16.97
N GLY A 227 1.43 3.12 -17.52
CA GLY A 227 1.45 4.34 -16.73
C GLY A 227 2.18 5.50 -17.39
N ASP A 228 2.30 6.60 -16.64
CA ASP A 228 2.94 7.82 -17.07
C ASP A 228 3.77 8.45 -15.95
N GLY A 229 4.66 9.37 -16.29
CA GLY A 229 5.47 10.08 -15.31
C GLY A 229 6.77 10.66 -15.90
N PRO A 230 7.54 11.43 -15.09
CA PRO A 230 8.73 12.14 -15.53
C PRO A 230 9.84 11.23 -16.11
N GLU A 231 9.86 9.94 -15.71
CA GLU A 231 10.87 8.99 -16.17
C GLU A 231 10.56 8.33 -17.53
N LYS A 232 9.38 8.58 -18.11
CA LYS A 232 8.92 7.89 -19.32
C LYS A 232 9.93 7.94 -20.46
N ALA A 233 10.33 9.12 -20.87
CA ALA A 233 11.26 9.29 -21.98
C ALA A 233 12.64 8.62 -21.74
N ARG A 234 13.12 8.61 -20.49
CA ARG A 234 14.36 7.91 -20.12
C ARG A 234 14.20 6.39 -20.23
N LEU A 235 13.06 5.87 -19.75
CA LEU A 235 12.76 4.44 -19.78
C LEU A 235 12.53 3.93 -21.21
N GLU A 236 11.85 4.68 -22.06
CA GLU A 236 11.65 4.35 -23.49
C GLU A 236 12.99 4.29 -24.24
N ARG A 237 13.88 5.27 -24.02
CA ARG A 237 15.24 5.21 -24.58
C ARG A 237 16.04 4.02 -24.06
N ARG A 238 15.90 3.66 -22.77
CA ARG A 238 16.55 2.49 -22.20
C ARG A 238 16.03 1.20 -22.84
N ALA A 239 14.72 1.05 -22.95
CA ALA A 239 14.09 -0.11 -23.60
C ALA A 239 14.58 -0.28 -25.04
N SER A 240 14.57 0.79 -25.84
CA SER A 240 15.04 0.76 -27.24
C SER A 240 16.50 0.30 -27.39
N ARG A 241 17.37 0.70 -26.46
CA ARG A 241 18.79 0.30 -26.47
C ARG A 241 19.05 -1.13 -26.00
N ARG A 242 18.17 -1.69 -25.17
CA ARG A 242 18.39 -2.97 -24.48
C ARG A 242 17.58 -4.14 -25.03
N GLY A 243 16.43 -3.92 -25.64
CA GLY A 243 15.58 -5.04 -26.04
C GLY A 243 14.40 -4.66 -26.92
N GLY A 244 14.32 -3.44 -27.40
CA GLY A 244 13.36 -2.85 -28.35
C GLY A 244 11.96 -3.46 -28.40
N ALA A 245 11.80 -4.46 -29.24
CA ALA A 245 10.49 -5.06 -29.58
C ALA A 245 9.81 -5.85 -28.42
N ALA A 246 10.54 -6.17 -27.36
CA ALA A 246 9.97 -6.94 -26.22
C ALA A 246 9.35 -6.05 -25.14
N VAL A 247 9.50 -4.73 -25.21
CA VAL A 247 8.99 -3.80 -24.20
C VAL A 247 7.94 -2.88 -24.81
N ARG A 248 6.72 -2.98 -24.33
CA ARG A 248 5.59 -2.15 -24.75
C ARG A 248 5.21 -1.16 -23.65
N PHE A 249 5.11 0.12 -24.00
CA PHE A 249 4.59 1.17 -23.13
C PHE A 249 3.11 1.41 -23.44
N VAL A 250 2.29 1.40 -22.41
CA VAL A 250 0.86 1.71 -22.44
C VAL A 250 0.64 2.97 -21.60
N PRO A 251 -0.02 4.00 -22.12
CA PRO A 251 -0.38 5.19 -21.34
C PRO A 251 -1.17 4.81 -20.08
N ARG A 252 -1.30 5.77 -19.15
CA ARG A 252 -2.17 5.58 -17.99
C ARG A 252 -3.59 5.25 -18.44
N VAL A 253 -4.13 4.17 -17.88
CA VAL A 253 -5.51 3.71 -18.08
C VAL A 253 -6.25 3.66 -16.74
N ASP A 254 -7.57 3.46 -16.76
CA ASP A 254 -8.39 3.28 -15.56
C ASP A 254 -8.12 1.92 -14.89
N ILE A 255 -8.64 1.75 -13.67
CA ILE A 255 -8.40 0.56 -12.86
C ILE A 255 -9.02 -0.70 -13.47
N ARG A 256 -10.14 -0.60 -14.17
CA ARG A 256 -10.80 -1.74 -14.83
C ARG A 256 -9.88 -2.30 -15.91
N ARG A 257 -9.33 -1.41 -16.76
CA ARG A 257 -8.37 -1.81 -17.80
C ARG A 257 -7.06 -2.32 -17.22
N VAL A 258 -6.59 -1.79 -16.09
CA VAL A 258 -5.43 -2.34 -15.35
C VAL A 258 -5.70 -3.80 -14.96
N ARG A 259 -6.87 -4.08 -14.37
CA ARG A 259 -7.23 -5.45 -13.98
C ARG A 259 -7.37 -6.41 -15.15
N GLU A 260 -7.91 -5.95 -16.28
CA GLU A 260 -7.92 -6.73 -17.52
C GLU A 260 -6.51 -7.08 -17.98
N LEU A 261 -5.60 -6.10 -17.99
CA LEU A 261 -4.19 -6.33 -18.33
C LEU A 261 -3.52 -7.31 -17.35
N MET A 262 -3.84 -7.24 -16.05
CA MET A 262 -3.36 -8.22 -15.08
C MET A 262 -3.81 -9.65 -15.44
N ARG A 263 -5.06 -9.83 -15.88
CA ARG A 263 -5.56 -11.13 -16.35
C ARG A 263 -4.94 -11.61 -17.68
N GLU A 264 -4.48 -10.69 -18.52
CA GLU A 264 -3.81 -10.96 -19.79
C GLU A 264 -2.33 -11.32 -19.65
N HIS A 265 -1.71 -11.09 -18.46
CA HIS A 265 -0.29 -11.29 -18.19
C HIS A 265 -0.05 -12.36 -17.12
N ASP A 266 1.16 -12.88 -17.05
CA ASP A 266 1.52 -14.00 -16.19
C ASP A 266 2.20 -13.55 -14.90
N ILE A 267 3.07 -12.55 -15.00
CA ILE A 267 3.98 -12.13 -13.94
C ILE A 267 3.82 -10.63 -13.68
N TYR A 268 3.65 -10.26 -12.41
CA TYR A 268 3.71 -8.89 -11.96
C TYR A 268 5.03 -8.63 -11.20
N VAL A 269 5.64 -7.47 -11.41
CA VAL A 269 6.89 -7.09 -10.72
C VAL A 269 6.73 -5.74 -10.01
N LEU A 270 6.92 -5.74 -8.68
CA LEU A 270 7.07 -4.53 -7.88
C LEU A 270 8.56 -4.25 -7.63
N ALA A 271 9.18 -3.37 -8.45
CA ALA A 271 10.62 -3.13 -8.44
C ALA A 271 11.06 -1.95 -7.56
N SER A 272 10.13 -1.29 -6.87
CA SER A 272 10.36 -0.05 -6.11
C SER A 272 11.45 -0.19 -5.06
N ASN A 273 12.17 0.91 -4.79
CA ASN A 273 13.12 0.96 -3.68
C ASN A 273 12.42 1.31 -2.34
N ALA A 274 13.18 1.52 -1.27
CA ALA A 274 12.68 1.78 0.09
C ALA A 274 11.87 3.09 0.26
N VAL A 275 11.69 3.90 -0.77
CA VAL A 275 10.77 5.06 -0.78
C VAL A 275 9.32 4.60 -0.92
N GLU A 276 9.09 3.39 -1.46
CA GLU A 276 7.75 2.79 -1.50
C GLU A 276 7.18 2.57 -0.11
N GLY A 277 5.96 3.01 0.12
CA GLY A 277 5.22 2.69 1.34
C GLY A 277 4.70 1.26 1.30
N TRP A 278 3.70 1.03 0.49
CA TRP A 278 3.07 -0.28 0.30
C TRP A 278 3.35 -0.85 -1.09
N GLY A 279 2.79 -0.27 -2.14
CA GLY A 279 2.82 -0.79 -3.50
C GLY A 279 1.55 -1.57 -3.83
N ALA A 280 0.40 -0.90 -3.78
CA ALA A 280 -0.93 -1.51 -3.89
C ALA A 280 -1.15 -2.36 -5.16
N ALA A 281 -0.51 -2.01 -6.27
CA ALA A 281 -0.61 -2.80 -7.51
C ALA A 281 -0.10 -4.25 -7.37
N LEU A 282 0.76 -4.54 -6.39
CA LEU A 282 1.14 -5.93 -6.06
C LEU A 282 -0.06 -6.71 -5.50
N SER A 283 -0.81 -6.08 -4.58
CA SER A 283 -2.01 -6.69 -4.00
C SER A 283 -3.08 -6.92 -5.07
N GLU A 284 -3.28 -5.95 -5.97
CA GLU A 284 -4.19 -6.07 -7.10
C GLU A 284 -3.81 -7.23 -8.05
N ALA A 285 -2.52 -7.34 -8.36
CA ALA A 285 -2.01 -8.41 -9.22
C ALA A 285 -2.17 -9.81 -8.58
N MET A 286 -1.95 -9.93 -7.27
CA MET A 286 -2.17 -11.17 -6.54
C MET A 286 -3.65 -11.58 -6.55
N GLU A 287 -4.58 -10.63 -6.36
CA GLU A 287 -6.02 -10.85 -6.43
C GLU A 287 -6.49 -11.27 -7.84
N GLU A 288 -5.83 -10.78 -8.89
CA GLU A 288 -6.09 -11.21 -10.27
C GLU A 288 -5.37 -12.52 -10.66
N GLY A 289 -4.74 -13.20 -9.70
CA GLY A 289 -4.14 -14.53 -9.88
C GLY A 289 -2.80 -14.54 -10.61
N MET A 290 -2.06 -13.43 -10.61
CA MET A 290 -0.72 -13.36 -11.18
C MET A 290 0.34 -13.98 -10.27
N VAL A 291 1.42 -14.51 -10.84
CA VAL A 291 2.65 -14.71 -10.10
C VAL A 291 3.29 -13.35 -9.85
N ALA A 292 3.59 -13.05 -8.59
CA ALA A 292 4.13 -11.76 -8.20
C ALA A 292 5.56 -11.91 -7.64
N PHE A 293 6.43 -10.99 -8.07
CA PHE A 293 7.77 -10.77 -7.52
C PHE A 293 7.89 -9.33 -7.03
N GLY A 294 8.64 -9.11 -5.98
CA GLY A 294 8.81 -7.76 -5.47
C GLY A 294 10.09 -7.56 -4.67
N THR A 295 10.46 -6.28 -4.49
CA THR A 295 11.66 -5.93 -3.74
C THR A 295 11.45 -6.11 -2.24
N GLU A 296 12.51 -6.50 -1.53
CA GLU A 296 12.52 -6.63 -0.07
C GLU A 296 12.15 -5.32 0.64
N GLU A 297 12.43 -4.19 -0.03
CA GLU A 297 12.25 -2.85 0.52
C GLU A 297 10.81 -2.32 0.43
N ALA A 298 9.95 -2.89 -0.43
CA ALA A 298 8.57 -2.45 -0.57
C ALA A 298 7.65 -3.14 0.45
N GLY A 299 6.72 -2.37 1.04
CA GLY A 299 5.88 -2.85 2.13
C GLY A 299 5.01 -4.05 1.77
N ALA A 300 4.34 -4.02 0.61
CA ALA A 300 3.50 -5.12 0.15
C ALA A 300 4.31 -6.39 -0.11
N SER A 301 5.49 -6.28 -0.72
CA SER A 301 6.36 -7.44 -0.95
C SER A 301 6.80 -8.08 0.36
N ALA A 302 7.22 -7.27 1.32
CA ALA A 302 7.68 -7.75 2.62
C ALA A 302 6.54 -8.39 3.45
N ALA A 303 5.29 -7.94 3.26
CA ALA A 303 4.13 -8.43 3.98
C ALA A 303 3.46 -9.65 3.31
N LEU A 304 3.42 -9.68 1.97
CA LEU A 304 2.58 -10.62 1.22
C LEU A 304 3.35 -11.72 0.50
N LEU A 305 4.61 -11.48 0.13
CA LEU A 305 5.40 -12.45 -0.62
C LEU A 305 6.32 -13.27 0.28
N PRO A 306 6.46 -14.58 0.05
CA PRO A 306 7.49 -15.37 0.69
C PRO A 306 8.88 -14.94 0.21
N GLU A 307 9.90 -15.17 1.04
CA GLU A 307 11.28 -14.76 0.77
C GLU A 307 11.81 -15.16 -0.62
N PRO A 308 11.57 -16.39 -1.13
CA PRO A 308 12.04 -16.80 -2.45
C PRO A 308 11.43 -16.02 -3.63
N ARG A 309 10.38 -15.20 -3.39
CA ARG A 309 9.76 -14.32 -4.41
C ARG A 309 10.21 -12.87 -4.28
N ARG A 310 11.17 -12.60 -3.43
CA ARG A 310 11.70 -11.25 -3.16
C ARG A 310 13.12 -11.10 -3.69
N PHE A 311 13.48 -9.87 -4.06
CA PHE A 311 14.81 -9.50 -4.51
C PHE A 311 15.18 -8.09 -4.01
N ARG A 312 16.46 -7.76 -3.99
CA ARG A 312 16.91 -6.40 -3.64
C ARG A 312 16.67 -5.42 -4.78
N SER A 313 16.22 -4.21 -4.46
CA SER A 313 15.99 -3.18 -5.45
C SER A 313 17.26 -2.91 -6.29
N GLY A 314 17.11 -2.97 -7.61
CA GLY A 314 18.22 -2.81 -8.55
C GLY A 314 18.98 -4.10 -8.88
N ASP A 315 18.68 -5.23 -8.24
CA ASP A 315 19.31 -6.52 -8.59
C ASP A 315 18.65 -7.14 -9.83
N VAL A 316 19.15 -6.72 -10.99
CA VAL A 316 18.73 -7.20 -12.31
C VAL A 316 18.94 -8.70 -12.46
N ALA A 317 20.02 -9.25 -11.89
CA ALA A 317 20.34 -10.67 -12.05
C ALA A 317 19.40 -11.55 -11.24
N ALA A 318 19.08 -11.15 -10.00
CA ALA A 318 18.10 -11.86 -9.17
C ALA A 318 16.71 -11.84 -9.82
N LEU A 319 16.24 -10.66 -10.26
CA LEU A 319 14.95 -10.54 -10.93
C LEU A 319 14.88 -11.38 -12.21
N ALA A 320 15.92 -11.39 -13.03
CA ALA A 320 15.96 -12.22 -14.23
C ALA A 320 15.83 -13.73 -13.89
N ARG A 321 16.54 -14.21 -12.86
CA ARG A 321 16.39 -15.61 -12.39
C ARG A 321 14.97 -15.90 -11.90
N LEU A 322 14.33 -14.99 -11.17
CA LEU A 322 12.95 -15.16 -10.71
C LEU A 322 11.96 -15.25 -11.87
N ILE A 323 12.09 -14.38 -12.86
CA ILE A 323 11.24 -14.41 -14.07
C ILE A 323 11.44 -15.73 -14.84
N ALA A 324 12.68 -16.14 -15.08
CA ALA A 324 12.98 -17.42 -15.78
C ALA A 324 12.41 -18.64 -15.03
N GLY A 325 12.53 -18.64 -13.69
CA GLY A 325 12.01 -19.71 -12.84
C GLY A 325 10.48 -19.72 -12.65
N ALA A 326 9.77 -18.74 -13.21
CA ALA A 326 8.32 -18.64 -13.02
C ALA A 326 7.50 -19.66 -13.86
N ARG A 327 8.10 -20.30 -14.85
CA ARG A 327 7.40 -21.28 -15.69
C ARG A 327 6.79 -22.41 -14.86
N GLY A 328 5.50 -22.71 -15.07
CA GLY A 328 4.74 -23.68 -14.29
C GLY A 328 4.42 -23.26 -12.85
N MET A 329 4.87 -22.07 -12.41
CA MET A 329 4.64 -21.57 -11.05
C MET A 329 3.17 -21.22 -10.82
N ALA A 330 2.66 -21.56 -9.64
CA ALA A 330 1.35 -21.12 -9.18
C ALA A 330 1.41 -19.71 -8.60
N PRO A 331 0.34 -18.91 -8.71
CA PRO A 331 0.21 -17.63 -8.02
C PRO A 331 0.41 -17.76 -6.52
N SER A 332 0.83 -16.68 -5.88
CA SER A 332 0.74 -16.57 -4.42
C SER A 332 -0.69 -16.24 -4.03
N PRO A 333 -1.33 -17.03 -3.14
CA PRO A 333 -2.63 -16.65 -2.64
C PRO A 333 -2.51 -15.36 -1.79
N MET A 334 -3.52 -14.51 -1.85
CA MET A 334 -3.64 -13.39 -0.92
C MET A 334 -3.89 -13.93 0.49
N PRO A 335 -3.08 -13.55 1.49
CA PRO A 335 -3.36 -13.96 2.87
C PRO A 335 -4.74 -13.42 3.31
N PRO A 336 -5.58 -14.22 4.01
CA PRO A 336 -6.94 -13.83 4.40
C PRO A 336 -7.00 -12.47 5.11
N ASP A 337 -6.05 -12.19 5.97
CA ASP A 337 -5.93 -10.93 6.70
C ASP A 337 -5.75 -9.69 5.82
N PHE A 338 -5.34 -9.85 4.58
CA PHE A 338 -5.14 -8.77 3.62
C PHE A 338 -6.22 -8.69 2.55
N THR A 339 -7.27 -9.49 2.67
CA THR A 339 -8.52 -9.29 1.91
C THR A 339 -9.36 -8.17 2.55
N ALA A 340 -10.23 -7.54 1.78
CA ALA A 340 -11.13 -6.51 2.32
C ALA A 340 -12.03 -7.05 3.43
N ALA A 341 -12.57 -8.27 3.27
CA ALA A 341 -13.41 -8.94 4.25
C ALA A 341 -12.65 -9.27 5.55
N GLY A 342 -11.47 -9.90 5.45
CA GLY A 342 -10.62 -10.21 6.60
C GLY A 342 -10.11 -8.96 7.31
N ALA A 343 -9.83 -7.89 6.56
CA ALA A 343 -9.45 -6.60 7.11
C ALA A 343 -10.58 -5.96 7.91
N ALA A 344 -11.81 -5.96 7.38
CA ALA A 344 -12.98 -5.43 8.08
C ALA A 344 -13.24 -6.21 9.39
N GLU A 345 -13.20 -7.54 9.34
CA GLU A 345 -13.36 -8.40 10.52
C GLU A 345 -12.30 -8.08 11.59
N ARG A 346 -11.05 -8.02 11.20
CA ARG A 346 -9.93 -7.70 12.08
C ARG A 346 -10.04 -6.31 12.69
N MET A 347 -10.49 -5.32 11.89
CA MET A 347 -10.69 -3.96 12.36
C MET A 347 -11.78 -3.88 13.43
N LEU A 348 -12.91 -4.51 13.20
CA LEU A 348 -14.01 -4.55 14.17
C LEU A 348 -13.56 -5.24 15.46
N ALA A 349 -12.86 -6.38 15.35
CA ALA A 349 -12.30 -7.06 16.51
C ALA A 349 -11.27 -6.23 17.28
N VAL A 350 -10.47 -5.40 16.61
CA VAL A 350 -9.56 -4.43 17.26
C VAL A 350 -10.36 -3.37 18.01
N ALA A 351 -11.37 -2.78 17.36
CA ALA A 351 -12.20 -1.75 17.96
C ALA A 351 -12.99 -2.28 19.18
N GLU A 352 -13.45 -3.52 19.16
CA GLU A 352 -14.12 -4.16 20.31
C GLU A 352 -13.19 -4.34 21.51
N ARG A 353 -11.94 -4.74 21.26
CA ARG A 353 -10.94 -4.93 22.33
C ARG A 353 -10.42 -3.62 22.93
N MET A 354 -10.59 -2.50 22.24
CA MET A 354 -10.16 -1.21 22.76
C MET A 354 -11.06 -0.79 23.94
N LYS A 355 -10.42 -0.40 25.03
CA LYS A 355 -11.16 0.15 26.18
C LYS A 355 -11.47 1.63 25.96
N GLY A 356 -12.72 1.99 26.06
CA GLY A 356 -13.21 3.36 26.02
C GLY A 356 -13.30 3.96 27.45
N GLU A 357 -12.18 4.06 28.16
CA GLU A 357 -12.17 4.70 29.48
C GLU A 357 -11.56 6.10 29.35
N PRO A 358 -12.25 7.16 29.80
CA PRO A 358 -11.66 8.49 29.91
C PRO A 358 -10.48 8.46 30.91
N ARG A 359 -9.45 9.24 30.63
CA ARG A 359 -8.34 9.48 31.57
C ARG A 359 -8.78 10.40 32.71
#